data_a8db67cc8a7a458f85580861b2a193ae
#
_entry.id   a8db67cc8a7a458f85580861b2a193ae
#
_cell.length_a   1.000
_cell.length_b   1.000
_cell.length_c   1.000
_cell.angle_alpha   90.00
_cell.angle_beta   90.00
_cell.angle_gamma   90.00
#
_symmetry.space_group_name_H-M   'P 1'
#
loop_
_entity.id
_entity.type
_entity.pdbx_description
1 polymer ?
#
loop_
_entity_poly.entity_id
_entity_poly.type
_entity_poly.pdbx_seq_one_letter_code
_entity_poly.pdbx_strand_id
1 'polypeptide(L)'
;MTPTGKRRALVAGTVLGSLLLSSCVIGGDNTSAPKGSDTEVSGTITFQTWNLKNDKFTSYFNDLIAAFEKENPDTEIKWVDQPAEGYQDKLSADAAAGSLPDVVDMGPEAAYTLAQAGVLLDLGKADPAAEKKYLDKAWQAMTFDGLGGGTYGYPWYLNTGPSFFNKKLLAKCALDPGKLPTTYDELFDQAGTMAEKCPDEAMIARMPAIETFGEYGVPLMDEGGRKFTYNDPKGVELVERFRELYAKKGLDEEALNNLQTKEVEEFKAGRLAYLPGSSYTLNDLKETAPDVYKDLAIGPRISNGSPNMYIESLVVNARSKHPGLAKAFATYVTNSANQLAFAQKASVFPSSAGTLDDPYFTEDDGDPATKVRIESTAQVREAVVWWPPAFSGSADSETLREQIAQALLGKKSVKSALDASVTYSNDRLEANG
;
A
#
# COMPACT_ATOMS: atom_id res chain seq x y z
N MET A 1 48.41 42.73 -29.71
CA MET A 1 48.20 43.49 -30.95
C MET A 1 46.71 43.79 -31.06
N THR A 2 46.32 44.95 -30.59
CA THR A 2 45.13 45.72 -31.02
C THR A 2 45.47 46.40 -32.35
N PRO A 3 44.57 46.89 -33.20
CA PRO A 3 43.65 47.94 -32.81
C PRO A 3 42.26 48.01 -33.52
N THR A 4 41.39 48.79 -32.89
CA THR A 4 40.59 49.93 -33.41
C THR A 4 39.50 49.60 -34.45
N GLY A 5 38.22 49.92 -34.33
CA GLY A 5 37.58 51.13 -33.81
C GLY A 5 36.77 51.75 -34.93
N LYS A 6 35.50 52.08 -34.71
CA LYS A 6 34.91 53.40 -35.08
C LYS A 6 33.39 53.46 -34.86
N ARG A 7 33.03 54.45 -34.07
CA ARG A 7 31.68 55.03 -33.84
C ARG A 7 31.17 55.78 -35.08
N ARG A 8 29.85 55.89 -35.21
CA ARG A 8 29.08 57.05 -35.69
C ARG A 8 27.57 56.69 -35.42
N ALA A 9 26.85 57.28 -34.59
CA ALA A 9 26.32 58.62 -34.28
C ALA A 9 25.18 59.05 -35.22
N LEU A 10 24.01 59.20 -34.53
CA LEU A 10 22.88 60.09 -34.70
C LEU A 10 22.19 60.28 -36.08
N VAL A 11 20.87 60.17 -36.09
CA VAL A 11 19.95 61.31 -36.29
C VAL A 11 18.59 61.00 -35.69
N ALA A 12 18.05 61.95 -34.93
CA ALA A 12 16.72 62.03 -34.38
C ALA A 12 15.70 62.50 -35.47
N GLY A 13 14.49 61.97 -35.38
CA GLY A 13 13.37 62.42 -36.18
C GLY A 13 12.05 62.22 -35.40
N THR A 14 11.63 63.27 -34.72
CA THR A 14 10.37 63.42 -34.04
C THR A 14 9.24 63.65 -35.07
N VAL A 15 8.21 62.78 -35.08
CA VAL A 15 6.91 63.12 -35.65
C VAL A 15 5.83 62.73 -34.65
N LEU A 16 5.14 63.73 -34.12
CA LEU A 16 3.86 63.64 -33.40
C LEU A 16 2.78 63.25 -34.39
N GLY A 17 1.97 62.25 -34.04
CA GLY A 17 0.74 61.90 -34.75
C GLY A 17 -0.22 61.20 -33.82
N SER A 18 -1.31 61.83 -33.54
CA SER A 18 -2.33 61.62 -32.50
C SER A 18 -3.15 60.33 -32.64
N LEU A 19 -3.48 59.75 -31.48
CA LEU A 19 -4.75 59.13 -31.04
C LEU A 19 -5.54 58.25 -32.02
N LEU A 20 -5.66 57.00 -31.61
CA LEU A 20 -6.99 56.36 -31.41
C LEU A 20 -6.82 55.19 -30.42
N LEU A 21 -7.41 55.34 -29.25
CA LEU A 21 -7.64 54.32 -28.24
C LEU A 21 -8.57 53.25 -28.81
N SER A 22 -8.06 52.10 -29.16
CA SER A 22 -8.85 50.87 -29.27
C SER A 22 -8.35 49.92 -28.23
N SER A 23 -9.05 49.87 -27.10
CA SER A 23 -8.89 48.86 -26.07
C SER A 23 -9.30 47.50 -26.63
N CYS A 24 -8.34 46.73 -27.20
CA CYS A 24 -8.52 45.30 -27.30
C CYS A 24 -8.21 44.69 -25.94
N VAL A 25 -9.26 44.46 -25.17
CA VAL A 25 -9.27 43.46 -24.10
C VAL A 25 -8.96 42.13 -24.75
N ILE A 26 -7.69 41.69 -24.68
CA ILE A 26 -7.36 40.28 -24.89
C ILE A 26 -7.84 39.54 -23.64
N GLY A 27 -9.13 39.25 -23.63
CA GLY A 27 -9.67 38.18 -22.80
C GLY A 27 -9.00 36.91 -23.28
N GLY A 28 -8.04 36.38 -22.51
CA GLY A 28 -7.62 35.02 -22.65
C GLY A 28 -8.84 34.13 -22.35
N ASP A 29 -9.54 33.69 -23.38
CA ASP A 29 -10.46 32.59 -23.29
C ASP A 29 -9.62 31.34 -22.91
N ASN A 30 -9.51 31.12 -21.61
CA ASN A 30 -9.38 29.77 -21.12
C ASN A 30 -10.72 29.08 -21.46
N THR A 31 -10.88 28.65 -22.69
CA THR A 31 -11.85 27.63 -23.06
C THR A 31 -11.39 26.32 -22.43
N SER A 32 -11.60 26.19 -21.10
CA SER A 32 -11.74 24.88 -20.49
C SER A 32 -12.81 24.17 -21.30
N ALA A 33 -12.45 23.08 -21.97
CA ALA A 33 -13.44 22.22 -22.61
C ALA A 33 -14.55 21.96 -21.56
N PRO A 34 -15.83 21.95 -21.95
CA PRO A 34 -16.91 21.73 -20.99
C PRO A 34 -16.63 20.39 -20.29
N LYS A 35 -16.51 20.41 -18.95
CA LYS A 35 -16.51 19.18 -18.15
C LYS A 35 -17.82 18.48 -18.48
N GLY A 36 -17.75 17.21 -18.86
CA GLY A 36 -18.93 16.36 -18.97
C GLY A 36 -19.72 16.41 -17.66
N SER A 37 -21.00 16.15 -17.73
CA SER A 37 -21.85 16.08 -16.52
C SER A 37 -21.28 15.08 -15.53
N ASP A 38 -21.25 15.40 -14.26
CA ASP A 38 -20.78 14.50 -13.17
C ASP A 38 -21.61 13.22 -13.06
N THR A 39 -22.73 13.11 -13.79
CA THR A 39 -23.65 11.96 -13.83
C THR A 39 -23.76 11.29 -15.21
N GLU A 40 -23.19 11.88 -16.25
CA GLU A 40 -23.28 11.34 -17.61
C GLU A 40 -22.33 10.14 -17.80
N VAL A 41 -22.85 9.01 -18.27
CA VAL A 41 -22.09 7.79 -18.56
C VAL A 41 -21.96 7.65 -20.07
N SER A 42 -21.07 8.44 -20.66
CA SER A 42 -20.78 8.46 -22.09
C SER A 42 -19.37 8.95 -22.37
N GLY A 43 -18.82 8.62 -23.55
CA GLY A 43 -17.51 9.06 -24.04
C GLY A 43 -16.41 8.04 -23.86
N THR A 44 -15.16 8.48 -23.90
CA THR A 44 -13.97 7.62 -23.83
C THR A 44 -13.14 7.98 -22.60
N ILE A 45 -12.79 6.97 -21.78
CA ILE A 45 -11.86 7.12 -20.65
C ILE A 45 -10.68 6.16 -20.78
N THR A 46 -9.59 6.51 -20.10
CA THR A 46 -8.42 5.63 -19.93
C THR A 46 -8.44 5.02 -18.53
N PHE A 47 -8.38 3.68 -18.48
CA PHE A 47 -8.24 2.90 -17.26
C PHE A 47 -6.82 2.37 -17.16
N GLN A 48 -6.08 2.68 -16.10
CA GLN A 48 -4.71 2.23 -15.89
C GLN A 48 -4.61 1.28 -14.70
N THR A 49 -3.91 0.16 -14.96
CA THR A 49 -3.50 -0.81 -13.95
C THR A 49 -1.99 -0.99 -13.98
N TRP A 50 -1.45 -1.76 -13.05
CA TRP A 50 -0.06 -2.16 -13.04
C TRP A 50 0.07 -3.68 -12.95
N ASN A 51 0.94 -4.25 -13.80
CA ASN A 51 1.29 -5.68 -13.86
C ASN A 51 0.10 -6.65 -14.02
N LEU A 52 -1.04 -6.18 -14.56
CA LEU A 52 -2.25 -6.97 -14.78
C LEU A 52 -2.49 -7.35 -16.25
N LYS A 53 -1.76 -6.74 -17.20
CA LYS A 53 -1.86 -7.12 -18.63
C LYS A 53 -0.90 -8.25 -18.95
N ASN A 54 -1.24 -9.45 -18.49
CA ASN A 54 -0.48 -10.68 -18.65
C ASN A 54 -1.41 -11.86 -18.95
N ASP A 55 -0.86 -13.04 -19.23
CA ASP A 55 -1.62 -14.24 -19.61
C ASP A 55 -2.69 -14.63 -18.58
N LYS A 56 -2.45 -14.37 -17.31
CA LYS A 56 -3.37 -14.73 -16.23
C LYS A 56 -4.62 -13.83 -16.20
N PHE A 57 -4.47 -12.53 -16.47
CA PHE A 57 -5.52 -11.54 -16.20
C PHE A 57 -6.07 -10.85 -17.46
N THR A 58 -5.35 -10.86 -18.59
CA THR A 58 -5.76 -10.11 -19.80
C THR A 58 -7.16 -10.48 -20.29
N SER A 59 -7.51 -11.77 -20.34
CA SER A 59 -8.86 -12.18 -20.76
C SER A 59 -9.94 -11.66 -19.82
N TYR A 60 -9.71 -11.73 -18.51
CA TYR A 60 -10.64 -11.25 -17.50
C TYR A 60 -10.97 -9.76 -17.67
N PHE A 61 -9.95 -8.91 -17.84
CA PHE A 61 -10.16 -7.47 -18.00
C PHE A 61 -10.81 -7.12 -19.35
N ASN A 62 -10.46 -7.82 -20.42
CA ASN A 62 -11.13 -7.64 -21.69
C ASN A 62 -12.63 -7.99 -21.63
N ASP A 63 -12.97 -9.10 -20.98
CA ASP A 63 -14.36 -9.53 -20.83
C ASP A 63 -15.13 -8.56 -19.91
N LEU A 64 -14.53 -8.08 -18.82
CA LEU A 64 -15.10 -7.11 -17.90
C LEU A 64 -15.40 -5.77 -18.60
N ILE A 65 -14.45 -5.27 -19.39
CA ILE A 65 -14.61 -4.03 -20.16
C ILE A 65 -15.71 -4.20 -21.22
N ALA A 66 -15.67 -5.28 -21.99
CA ALA A 66 -16.68 -5.55 -23.01
C ALA A 66 -18.10 -5.67 -22.41
N ALA A 67 -18.23 -6.26 -21.21
CA ALA A 67 -19.51 -6.34 -20.51
C ALA A 67 -20.01 -4.94 -20.08
N PHE A 68 -19.13 -4.10 -19.54
CA PHE A 68 -19.48 -2.72 -19.21
C PHE A 68 -19.92 -1.89 -20.40
N GLU A 69 -19.17 -1.95 -21.52
CA GLU A 69 -19.47 -1.23 -22.76
C GLU A 69 -20.77 -1.73 -23.41
N LYS A 70 -21.07 -3.03 -23.30
CA LYS A 70 -22.35 -3.59 -23.75
C LYS A 70 -23.55 -3.03 -22.96
N GLU A 71 -23.40 -2.83 -21.67
CA GLU A 71 -24.43 -2.22 -20.80
C GLU A 71 -24.52 -0.70 -21.03
N ASN A 72 -23.42 -0.07 -21.49
CA ASN A 72 -23.27 1.38 -21.70
C ASN A 72 -22.74 1.64 -23.12
N PRO A 73 -23.57 1.51 -24.18
CA PRO A 73 -23.11 1.47 -25.57
C PRO A 73 -22.46 2.77 -26.09
N ASP A 74 -22.66 3.89 -25.40
CA ASP A 74 -22.06 5.18 -25.73
C ASP A 74 -20.69 5.41 -25.04
N THR A 75 -20.04 4.33 -24.57
CA THR A 75 -18.78 4.39 -23.84
C THR A 75 -17.66 3.60 -24.51
N GLU A 76 -16.43 4.05 -24.32
CA GLU A 76 -15.19 3.34 -24.71
C GLU A 76 -14.20 3.39 -23.55
N ILE A 77 -13.69 2.22 -23.12
CA ILE A 77 -12.70 2.08 -22.05
C ILE A 77 -11.35 1.67 -22.63
N LYS A 78 -10.38 2.57 -22.59
CA LYS A 78 -9.00 2.29 -23.03
C LYS A 78 -8.16 1.77 -21.87
N TRP A 79 -8.01 0.45 -21.80
CA TRP A 79 -7.18 -0.16 -20.77
C TRP A 79 -5.69 -0.10 -21.12
N VAL A 80 -4.92 0.52 -20.25
CA VAL A 80 -3.45 0.56 -20.27
C VAL A 80 -2.90 -0.12 -19.01
N ASP A 81 -1.71 -0.70 -19.11
CA ASP A 81 -1.05 -1.37 -17.99
C ASP A 81 0.42 -0.96 -17.95
N GLN A 82 0.96 -0.82 -16.76
CA GLN A 82 2.33 -0.41 -16.52
C GLN A 82 3.09 -1.50 -15.76
N PRO A 83 4.43 -1.58 -15.92
CA PRO A 83 5.25 -2.40 -15.05
C PRO A 83 5.15 -1.94 -13.59
N ALA A 84 5.34 -2.86 -12.65
CA ALA A 84 5.40 -2.53 -11.23
C ALA A 84 6.60 -1.64 -10.88
N GLU A 85 7.75 -1.91 -11.54
CA GLU A 85 8.96 -1.10 -11.36
C GLU A 85 8.75 0.33 -11.89
N GLY A 86 8.99 1.32 -11.04
CA GLY A 86 8.84 2.74 -11.37
C GLY A 86 7.38 3.22 -11.51
N TYR A 87 6.39 2.41 -11.10
CA TYR A 87 4.98 2.77 -11.25
C TYR A 87 4.61 4.07 -10.53
N GLN A 88 5.02 4.25 -9.28
CA GLN A 88 4.74 5.46 -8.51
C GLN A 88 5.39 6.71 -9.10
N ASP A 89 6.63 6.59 -9.59
CA ASP A 89 7.34 7.69 -10.26
C ASP A 89 6.60 8.12 -11.54
N LYS A 90 6.11 7.14 -12.30
CA LYS A 90 5.31 7.40 -13.50
C LYS A 90 4.00 8.09 -13.16
N LEU A 91 3.27 7.66 -12.12
CA LEU A 91 2.04 8.33 -11.70
C LEU A 91 2.28 9.79 -11.32
N SER A 92 3.37 10.06 -10.60
CA SER A 92 3.77 11.42 -10.21
C SER A 92 4.11 12.27 -11.44
N ALA A 93 4.85 11.70 -12.40
CA ALA A 93 5.19 12.39 -13.65
C ALA A 93 3.94 12.67 -14.51
N ASP A 94 3.03 11.72 -14.66
CA ASP A 94 1.78 11.87 -15.42
C ASP A 94 0.86 12.92 -14.76
N ALA A 95 0.78 12.94 -13.44
CA ALA A 95 0.02 13.95 -12.70
C ALA A 95 0.58 15.37 -12.90
N ALA A 96 1.91 15.52 -12.83
CA ALA A 96 2.59 16.79 -13.06
C ALA A 96 2.43 17.28 -14.51
N ALA A 97 2.44 16.36 -15.49
CA ALA A 97 2.21 16.64 -16.90
C ALA A 97 0.73 16.89 -17.25
N GLY A 98 -0.21 16.64 -16.31
CA GLY A 98 -1.65 16.70 -16.58
C GLY A 98 -2.17 15.59 -17.49
N SER A 99 -1.44 14.47 -17.58
CA SER A 99 -1.73 13.29 -18.40
C SER A 99 -2.11 12.06 -17.59
N LEU A 100 -2.42 12.23 -16.29
CA LEU A 100 -2.91 11.13 -15.44
C LEU A 100 -4.19 10.54 -16.08
N PRO A 101 -4.29 9.21 -16.25
CA PRO A 101 -5.50 8.55 -16.74
C PRO A 101 -6.74 8.87 -15.91
N ASP A 102 -7.93 8.61 -16.48
CA ASP A 102 -9.20 8.95 -15.83
C ASP A 102 -9.49 8.08 -14.60
N VAL A 103 -9.18 6.78 -14.68
CA VAL A 103 -9.29 5.81 -13.58
C VAL A 103 -7.96 5.09 -13.43
N VAL A 104 -7.42 5.06 -12.21
CA VAL A 104 -6.07 4.51 -11.96
C VAL A 104 -6.09 3.59 -10.74
N ASP A 105 -5.45 2.44 -10.87
CA ASP A 105 -5.17 1.50 -9.81
C ASP A 105 -3.96 1.98 -8.97
N MET A 106 -4.16 2.21 -7.68
CA MET A 106 -3.08 2.58 -6.78
C MET A 106 -3.41 2.36 -5.30
N GLY A 107 -2.36 2.14 -4.51
CA GLY A 107 -2.45 2.07 -3.05
C GLY A 107 -2.53 3.45 -2.37
N PRO A 108 -2.76 3.48 -1.04
CA PRO A 108 -2.97 4.72 -0.27
C PRO A 108 -1.81 5.71 -0.32
N GLU A 109 -0.55 5.25 -0.37
CA GLU A 109 0.65 6.12 -0.40
C GLU A 109 0.66 6.99 -1.67
N ALA A 110 0.49 6.37 -2.84
CA ALA A 110 0.45 7.09 -4.11
C ALA A 110 -0.79 7.99 -4.17
N ALA A 111 -1.94 7.49 -3.71
CA ALA A 111 -3.19 8.26 -3.67
C ALA A 111 -3.07 9.49 -2.74
N TYR A 112 -2.43 9.38 -1.58
CA TYR A 112 -2.19 10.51 -0.67
C TYR A 112 -1.40 11.62 -1.35
N THR A 113 -0.29 11.27 -1.98
CA THR A 113 0.58 12.23 -2.69
C THR A 113 -0.19 12.96 -3.80
N LEU A 114 -0.98 12.23 -4.59
CA LEU A 114 -1.75 12.82 -5.69
C LEU A 114 -2.98 13.59 -5.20
N ALA A 115 -3.60 13.16 -4.10
CA ALA A 115 -4.69 13.90 -3.47
C ALA A 115 -4.21 15.24 -2.89
N GLN A 116 -3.04 15.24 -2.24
CA GLN A 116 -2.38 16.46 -1.75
C GLN A 116 -2.09 17.45 -2.88
N ALA A 117 -1.69 16.96 -4.05
CA ALA A 117 -1.50 17.76 -5.26
C ALA A 117 -2.83 18.22 -5.91
N GLY A 118 -3.99 17.84 -5.38
CA GLY A 118 -5.32 18.23 -5.89
C GLY A 118 -5.68 17.62 -7.25
N VAL A 119 -5.06 16.48 -7.62
CA VAL A 119 -5.32 15.82 -8.91
C VAL A 119 -6.30 14.65 -8.81
N LEU A 120 -6.69 14.25 -7.62
CA LEU A 120 -7.69 13.22 -7.39
C LEU A 120 -9.05 13.78 -6.98
N LEU A 121 -10.11 13.11 -7.41
CA LEU A 121 -11.48 13.43 -7.04
C LEU A 121 -11.77 12.98 -5.60
N ASP A 122 -12.27 13.89 -4.76
CA ASP A 122 -12.75 13.55 -3.42
C ASP A 122 -14.10 12.80 -3.54
N LEU A 123 -14.05 11.49 -3.42
CA LEU A 123 -15.20 10.59 -3.56
C LEU A 123 -16.17 10.71 -2.39
N GLY A 124 -15.69 11.07 -1.19
CA GLY A 124 -16.53 11.37 -0.04
C GLY A 124 -17.55 12.49 -0.33
N LYS A 125 -17.17 13.43 -1.21
CA LYS A 125 -18.06 14.49 -1.70
C LYS A 125 -18.77 14.14 -3.00
N ALA A 126 -18.07 13.51 -3.93
CA ALA A 126 -18.57 13.26 -5.29
C ALA A 126 -19.47 12.02 -5.41
N ASP A 127 -19.34 11.06 -4.48
CA ASP A 127 -20.13 9.81 -4.43
C ASP A 127 -20.27 9.30 -2.99
N PRO A 128 -20.90 10.07 -2.07
CA PRO A 128 -20.97 9.69 -0.64
C PRO A 128 -21.77 8.40 -0.39
N ALA A 129 -22.57 7.96 -1.35
CA ALA A 129 -23.33 6.71 -1.25
C ALA A 129 -22.44 5.47 -1.46
N ALA A 130 -21.25 5.63 -2.03
CA ALA A 130 -20.33 4.53 -2.30
C ALA A 130 -19.79 3.87 -1.02
N GLU A 131 -19.57 4.64 0.06
CA GLU A 131 -19.06 4.14 1.34
C GLU A 131 -19.75 2.85 1.79
N LYS A 132 -21.08 2.80 1.70
CA LYS A 132 -21.91 1.65 2.15
C LYS A 132 -21.69 0.37 1.32
N LYS A 133 -20.99 0.45 0.19
CA LYS A 133 -20.73 -0.69 -0.69
C LYS A 133 -19.47 -1.46 -0.28
N TYR A 134 -18.65 -0.89 0.58
CA TYR A 134 -17.33 -1.42 0.97
C TYR A 134 -17.27 -1.74 2.46
N LEU A 135 -16.26 -2.51 2.85
CA LEU A 135 -15.90 -2.69 4.25
C LEU A 135 -15.44 -1.34 4.83
N ASP A 136 -15.91 -1.00 6.02
CA ASP A 136 -15.63 0.28 6.68
C ASP A 136 -14.12 0.56 6.75
N LYS A 137 -13.32 -0.44 7.12
CA LYS A 137 -11.86 -0.31 7.23
C LYS A 137 -11.17 -0.12 5.88
N ALA A 138 -11.72 -0.71 4.81
CA ALA A 138 -11.21 -0.51 3.46
C ALA A 138 -11.51 0.91 2.96
N TRP A 139 -12.71 1.43 3.22
CA TRP A 139 -13.07 2.81 2.90
C TRP A 139 -12.22 3.81 3.69
N GLN A 140 -12.05 3.58 5.01
CA GLN A 140 -11.21 4.40 5.87
C GLN A 140 -9.75 4.44 5.42
N ALA A 141 -9.21 3.36 4.86
CA ALA A 141 -7.84 3.32 4.35
C ALA A 141 -7.57 4.31 3.20
N MET A 142 -8.63 4.72 2.48
CA MET A 142 -8.54 5.74 1.42
C MET A 142 -9.04 7.11 1.87
N THR A 143 -9.34 7.29 3.17
CA THR A 143 -9.77 8.56 3.79
C THR A 143 -8.58 9.18 4.52
N PHE A 144 -8.19 10.38 4.16
CA PHE A 144 -6.95 10.99 4.62
C PHE A 144 -7.20 12.17 5.57
N ASP A 145 -7.05 11.94 6.88
CA ASP A 145 -7.25 12.96 7.92
C ASP A 145 -6.32 14.15 7.72
N GLY A 146 -5.06 13.91 7.34
CA GLY A 146 -4.09 14.95 7.01
C GLY A 146 -4.51 15.86 5.85
N LEU A 147 -5.48 15.45 5.03
CA LEU A 147 -6.06 16.22 3.91
C LEU A 147 -7.52 16.62 4.16
N GLY A 148 -7.91 16.79 5.44
CA GLY A 148 -9.25 17.23 5.82
C GLY A 148 -10.33 16.16 5.76
N GLY A 149 -9.96 14.87 5.82
CA GLY A 149 -10.89 13.74 5.86
C GLY A 149 -11.55 13.42 4.52
N GLY A 150 -10.96 13.84 3.40
CA GLY A 150 -11.43 13.47 2.05
C GLY A 150 -11.11 11.99 1.75
N THR A 151 -11.98 11.31 0.98
CA THR A 151 -11.79 9.94 0.51
C THR A 151 -11.48 9.93 -0.98
N TYR A 152 -10.40 9.25 -1.40
CA TYR A 152 -9.85 9.44 -2.76
C TYR A 152 -9.76 8.17 -3.61
N GLY A 153 -10.30 7.03 -3.14
CA GLY A 153 -10.30 5.79 -3.92
C GLY A 153 -11.48 4.90 -3.60
N TYR A 154 -12.03 4.22 -4.61
CA TYR A 154 -12.94 3.11 -4.44
C TYR A 154 -12.10 1.88 -4.06
N PRO A 155 -12.25 1.33 -2.85
CA PRO A 155 -11.53 0.12 -2.45
C PRO A 155 -11.77 -1.01 -3.44
N TRP A 156 -10.70 -1.66 -3.90
CA TRP A 156 -10.83 -2.71 -4.91
C TRP A 156 -10.53 -4.08 -4.32
N TYR A 157 -9.25 -4.36 -4.02
CA TYR A 157 -8.91 -5.63 -3.42
C TYR A 157 -7.96 -5.46 -2.24
N LEU A 158 -8.03 -6.43 -1.35
CA LEU A 158 -7.27 -6.46 -0.11
C LEU A 158 -6.30 -7.64 -0.15
N ASN A 159 -5.17 -7.49 0.52
CA ASN A 159 -4.20 -8.56 0.70
C ASN A 159 -3.77 -8.62 2.17
N THR A 160 -3.80 -9.83 2.72
CA THR A 160 -3.28 -10.18 4.05
C THR A 160 -2.93 -11.66 4.03
N GLY A 161 -2.33 -12.15 5.10
CA GLY A 161 -2.00 -13.56 5.19
C GLY A 161 -1.85 -14.02 6.63
N PRO A 162 -2.02 -15.34 6.88
CA PRO A 162 -1.87 -15.95 8.17
C PRO A 162 -0.39 -16.01 8.59
N SER A 163 -0.14 -16.56 9.75
CA SER A 163 1.20 -16.94 10.21
C SER A 163 1.48 -18.41 9.87
N PHE A 164 2.67 -18.69 9.38
CA PHE A 164 3.19 -20.04 9.18
C PHE A 164 4.20 -20.38 10.26
N PHE A 165 4.08 -21.62 10.80
CA PHE A 165 4.98 -22.12 11.81
C PHE A 165 5.49 -23.52 11.45
N ASN A 166 6.78 -23.76 11.68
CA ASN A 166 7.39 -25.07 11.53
C ASN A 166 7.22 -25.90 12.83
N LYS A 167 6.22 -26.79 12.87
CA LYS A 167 5.89 -27.62 14.05
C LYS A 167 7.06 -28.46 14.52
N LYS A 168 7.83 -29.03 13.59
CA LYS A 168 8.99 -29.86 13.92
C LYS A 168 10.07 -29.06 14.63
N LEU A 169 10.31 -27.82 14.16
CA LEU A 169 11.29 -26.93 14.77
C LEU A 169 10.81 -26.43 16.14
N LEU A 170 9.53 -26.07 16.29
CA LEU A 170 8.96 -25.71 17.58
C LEU A 170 9.16 -26.84 18.60
N ALA A 171 8.78 -28.08 18.25
CA ALA A 171 8.95 -29.23 19.12
C ALA A 171 10.42 -29.53 19.47
N LYS A 172 11.34 -29.41 18.50
CA LYS A 172 12.78 -29.52 18.71
C LYS A 172 13.29 -28.55 19.76
N CYS A 173 12.76 -27.33 19.76
CA CYS A 173 13.18 -26.25 20.66
C CYS A 173 12.34 -26.15 21.94
N ALA A 174 11.71 -27.25 22.36
CA ALA A 174 10.89 -27.38 23.58
C ALA A 174 9.68 -26.45 23.62
N LEU A 175 9.15 -26.02 22.47
CA LEU A 175 7.90 -25.29 22.33
C LEU A 175 6.77 -26.26 21.95
N ASP A 176 5.54 -25.95 22.40
CA ASP A 176 4.35 -26.75 22.08
C ASP A 176 3.78 -26.36 20.71
N PRO A 177 3.86 -27.24 19.69
CA PRO A 177 3.32 -26.93 18.36
C PRO A 177 1.78 -26.74 18.31
N GLY A 178 1.08 -27.11 19.39
CA GLY A 178 -0.35 -26.89 19.56
C GLY A 178 -0.71 -25.51 20.16
N LYS A 179 0.30 -24.74 20.57
CA LYS A 179 0.15 -23.41 21.17
C LYS A 179 0.91 -22.37 20.36
N LEU A 180 0.39 -22.07 19.18
CA LEU A 180 0.97 -21.06 18.31
C LEU A 180 0.76 -19.66 18.91
N PRO A 181 1.76 -18.77 18.85
CA PRO A 181 1.59 -17.39 19.29
C PRO A 181 0.61 -16.66 18.39
N THR A 182 -0.23 -15.80 18.97
CA THR A 182 -1.21 -14.97 18.29
C THR A 182 -0.94 -13.49 18.51
N THR A 183 -0.16 -13.17 19.55
CA THR A 183 0.26 -11.81 19.89
C THR A 183 1.79 -11.68 19.82
N TYR A 184 2.26 -10.45 19.70
CA TYR A 184 3.72 -10.18 19.74
C TYR A 184 4.34 -10.56 21.08
N ASP A 185 3.61 -10.42 22.19
CA ASP A 185 4.12 -10.81 23.51
C ASP A 185 4.38 -12.32 23.58
N GLU A 186 3.40 -13.13 23.12
CA GLU A 186 3.57 -14.59 23.02
C GLU A 186 4.69 -14.98 22.04
N LEU A 187 4.81 -14.25 20.92
CA LEU A 187 5.87 -14.48 19.93
C LEU A 187 7.26 -14.22 20.54
N PHE A 188 7.44 -13.12 21.26
CA PHE A 188 8.71 -12.79 21.91
C PHE A 188 9.06 -13.79 23.03
N ASP A 189 8.08 -14.24 23.81
CA ASP A 189 8.31 -15.22 24.88
C ASP A 189 8.75 -16.57 24.32
N GLN A 190 8.10 -17.03 23.22
CA GLN A 190 8.51 -18.22 22.51
C GLN A 190 9.87 -18.07 21.81
N ALA A 191 10.14 -16.89 21.21
CA ALA A 191 11.44 -16.58 20.59
C ALA A 191 12.58 -16.61 21.62
N GLY A 192 12.33 -16.07 22.84
CA GLY A 192 13.28 -16.13 23.94
C GLY A 192 13.56 -17.56 24.39
N THR A 193 12.51 -18.38 24.53
CA THR A 193 12.66 -19.82 24.84
C THR A 193 13.46 -20.55 23.76
N MET A 194 13.17 -20.25 22.49
CA MET A 194 13.88 -20.86 21.36
C MET A 194 15.37 -20.50 21.35
N ALA A 195 15.71 -19.23 21.58
CA ALA A 195 17.09 -18.76 21.68
C ALA A 195 17.92 -19.50 22.76
N GLU A 196 17.27 -19.88 23.86
CA GLU A 196 17.91 -20.64 24.94
C GLU A 196 18.10 -22.14 24.60
N LYS A 197 17.14 -22.72 23.89
CA LYS A 197 17.11 -24.17 23.61
C LYS A 197 17.75 -24.56 22.28
N CYS A 198 17.73 -23.65 21.32
CA CYS A 198 18.18 -23.86 19.94
C CYS A 198 19.00 -22.66 19.45
N PRO A 199 20.26 -22.49 19.88
CA PRO A 199 21.05 -21.28 19.59
C PRO A 199 21.43 -21.11 18.11
N ASP A 200 21.24 -22.13 17.27
CA ASP A 200 21.53 -22.11 15.83
C ASP A 200 20.26 -21.89 14.99
N GLU A 201 19.10 -21.75 15.60
CA GLU A 201 17.82 -21.51 14.95
C GLU A 201 17.12 -20.27 15.53
N ALA A 202 16.27 -19.64 14.75
CA ALA A 202 15.55 -18.44 15.16
C ALA A 202 14.01 -18.60 15.04
N MET A 203 13.28 -17.87 15.88
CA MET A 203 11.83 -17.72 15.72
C MET A 203 11.53 -16.65 14.68
N ILE A 204 12.25 -15.54 14.67
CA ILE A 204 12.01 -14.33 13.87
C ILE A 204 13.28 -14.01 13.08
N ALA A 205 13.12 -13.65 11.79
CA ALA A 205 14.24 -13.29 10.91
C ALA A 205 14.13 -11.87 10.32
N ARG A 206 13.26 -11.01 10.85
CA ARG A 206 13.11 -9.62 10.40
C ARG A 206 13.06 -8.63 11.56
N MET A 207 13.56 -7.41 11.31
CA MET A 207 13.33 -6.28 12.20
C MET A 207 11.89 -5.75 12.05
N PRO A 208 11.37 -5.01 13.05
CA PRO A 208 10.05 -4.41 12.94
C PRO A 208 10.05 -3.34 11.83
N ALA A 209 9.04 -3.39 10.97
CA ALA A 209 8.68 -2.36 10.01
C ALA A 209 7.53 -1.52 10.57
N ILE A 210 7.13 -0.46 9.88
CA ILE A 210 6.11 0.48 10.40
C ILE A 210 4.78 -0.20 10.74
N GLU A 211 4.35 -1.17 9.94
CA GLU A 211 3.14 -1.96 10.19
C GLU A 211 3.27 -2.81 11.47
N THR A 212 4.49 -3.28 11.81
CA THR A 212 4.74 -4.00 13.06
C THR A 212 4.46 -3.13 14.29
N PHE A 213 4.80 -1.83 14.22
CA PHE A 213 4.45 -0.87 15.28
C PHE A 213 2.93 -0.77 15.43
N GLY A 214 2.19 -0.63 14.32
CA GLY A 214 0.74 -0.59 14.35
C GLY A 214 0.12 -1.88 14.90
N GLU A 215 0.54 -3.05 14.43
CA GLU A 215 0.11 -4.37 14.93
C GLU A 215 0.45 -4.58 16.41
N TYR A 216 1.55 -4.02 16.90
CA TYR A 216 1.90 -4.00 18.32
C TYR A 216 1.02 -3.04 19.14
N GLY A 217 0.32 -2.11 18.47
CA GLY A 217 -0.59 -1.11 19.02
C GLY A 217 0.10 0.19 19.41
N VAL A 218 1.19 0.55 18.70
CA VAL A 218 1.84 1.86 18.79
C VAL A 218 1.05 2.87 17.96
N PRO A 219 0.72 4.07 18.47
CA PRO A 219 0.15 5.14 17.65
C PRO A 219 1.19 5.65 16.66
N LEU A 220 0.89 5.48 15.37
CA LEU A 220 1.84 5.81 14.29
C LEU A 220 1.86 7.31 13.98
N MET A 221 0.70 7.97 14.07
CA MET A 221 0.52 9.41 13.86
C MET A 221 -0.37 10.02 14.95
N ASP A 222 -0.39 11.34 15.04
CA ASP A 222 -1.36 12.07 15.82
C ASP A 222 -2.79 11.91 15.28
N GLU A 223 -3.81 12.30 16.04
CA GLU A 223 -5.23 12.18 15.65
C GLU A 223 -5.58 12.93 14.35
N GLY A 224 -4.78 13.93 14.00
CA GLY A 224 -4.98 14.70 12.77
C GLY A 224 -4.25 14.17 11.55
N GLY A 225 -3.48 13.07 11.67
CA GLY A 225 -2.68 12.51 10.58
C GLY A 225 -1.59 13.47 10.05
N ARG A 226 -1.12 14.40 10.90
CA ARG A 226 -0.18 15.47 10.52
C ARG A 226 1.19 15.37 11.14
N LYS A 227 1.38 14.42 12.07
CA LYS A 227 2.65 14.23 12.77
C LYS A 227 2.84 12.75 13.10
N PHE A 228 3.99 12.21 12.77
CA PHE A 228 4.41 10.87 13.22
C PHE A 228 4.75 10.87 14.70
N THR A 229 4.34 9.80 15.41
CA THR A 229 4.45 9.67 16.87
C THR A 229 4.96 8.29 17.33
N TYR A 230 5.42 7.44 16.41
CA TYR A 230 5.81 6.05 16.70
C TYR A 230 7.05 5.89 17.61
N ASN A 231 7.64 7.00 18.08
CA ASN A 231 8.69 7.04 19.09
C ASN A 231 8.14 7.18 20.53
N ASP A 232 6.86 6.88 20.73
CA ASP A 232 6.20 6.87 22.05
C ASP A 232 6.76 5.76 22.96
N PRO A 233 6.38 5.68 24.24
CA PRO A 233 6.86 4.64 25.14
C PRO A 233 6.62 3.22 24.64
N LYS A 234 5.50 2.97 23.96
CA LYS A 234 5.15 1.63 23.44
C LYS A 234 6.00 1.26 22.21
N GLY A 235 6.31 2.24 21.35
CA GLY A 235 7.25 2.07 20.26
C GLY A 235 8.67 1.77 20.75
N VAL A 236 9.09 2.45 21.80
CA VAL A 236 10.38 2.15 22.48
C VAL A 236 10.37 0.73 23.05
N GLU A 237 9.30 0.32 23.74
CA GLU A 237 9.14 -1.03 24.27
C GLU A 237 9.28 -2.10 23.18
N LEU A 238 8.57 -1.94 22.06
CA LEU A 238 8.65 -2.87 20.94
C LEU A 238 10.11 -3.07 20.48
N VAL A 239 10.83 -1.99 20.21
CA VAL A 239 12.20 -2.08 19.69
C VAL A 239 13.17 -2.59 20.76
N GLU A 240 12.94 -2.32 22.06
CA GLU A 240 13.71 -2.91 23.15
C GLU A 240 13.52 -4.44 23.21
N ARG A 241 12.31 -4.97 23.01
CA ARG A 241 12.06 -6.42 22.92
C ARG A 241 12.86 -7.04 21.76
N PHE A 242 12.90 -6.41 20.59
CA PHE A 242 13.75 -6.86 19.47
C PHE A 242 15.24 -6.78 19.82
N ARG A 243 15.69 -5.72 20.49
CA ARG A 243 17.09 -5.57 20.91
C ARG A 243 17.51 -6.66 21.90
N GLU A 244 16.66 -6.97 22.88
CA GLU A 244 16.91 -8.04 23.84
C GLU A 244 16.98 -9.40 23.15
N LEU A 245 16.08 -9.66 22.19
CA LEU A 245 16.07 -10.89 21.42
C LEU A 245 17.34 -11.02 20.57
N TYR A 246 17.77 -9.93 19.92
CA TYR A 246 19.00 -9.88 19.13
C TYR A 246 20.24 -10.15 20.01
N ALA A 247 20.32 -9.53 21.18
CA ALA A 247 21.41 -9.75 22.14
C ALA A 247 21.51 -11.21 22.64
N LYS A 248 20.36 -11.93 22.69
CA LYS A 248 20.28 -13.36 23.04
C LYS A 248 20.46 -14.29 21.83
N LYS A 249 20.77 -13.75 20.64
CA LYS A 249 20.83 -14.49 19.36
C LYS A 249 19.53 -15.19 18.98
N GLY A 250 18.40 -14.71 19.44
CA GLY A 250 17.08 -15.23 19.11
C GLY A 250 16.44 -14.54 17.87
N LEU A 251 17.10 -13.53 17.33
CA LEU A 251 16.81 -12.91 16.05
C LEU A 251 17.93 -13.27 15.07
N ASP A 252 17.58 -13.68 13.87
CA ASP A 252 18.56 -14.00 12.82
C ASP A 252 19.46 -12.77 12.54
N GLU A 253 20.76 -12.98 12.39
CA GLU A 253 21.73 -11.90 12.14
C GLU A 253 21.44 -11.15 10.83
N GLU A 254 20.91 -11.84 9.83
CA GLU A 254 20.53 -11.28 8.54
C GLU A 254 19.25 -10.42 8.63
N ALA A 255 18.53 -10.47 9.75
CA ALA A 255 17.38 -9.60 10.00
C ALA A 255 17.73 -8.10 9.88
N LEU A 256 18.99 -7.71 10.20
CA LEU A 256 19.47 -6.34 10.06
C LEU A 256 19.48 -5.85 8.60
N ASN A 257 19.56 -6.77 7.63
CA ASN A 257 19.53 -6.48 6.20
C ASN A 257 18.10 -6.45 5.63
N ASN A 258 17.11 -6.91 6.40
CA ASN A 258 15.68 -6.96 6.06
C ASN A 258 15.37 -7.62 4.70
N LEU A 259 16.07 -8.69 4.35
CA LEU A 259 15.89 -9.42 3.09
C LEU A 259 14.78 -10.47 3.25
N GLN A 260 13.57 -10.17 2.82
CA GLN A 260 12.44 -11.10 2.86
C GLN A 260 12.72 -12.43 2.12
N THR A 261 13.47 -12.38 1.03
CA THR A 261 13.88 -13.60 0.30
C THR A 261 14.67 -14.54 1.18
N LYS A 262 15.56 -14.03 2.01
CA LYS A 262 16.39 -14.82 2.91
C LYS A 262 15.57 -15.44 4.05
N GLU A 263 14.60 -14.75 4.57
CA GLU A 263 13.67 -15.27 5.57
C GLU A 263 12.93 -16.52 5.06
N VAL A 264 12.43 -16.48 3.81
CA VAL A 264 11.77 -17.62 3.17
C VAL A 264 12.75 -18.80 3.01
N GLU A 265 13.99 -18.54 2.61
CA GLU A 265 15.01 -19.59 2.47
C GLU A 265 15.42 -20.22 3.82
N GLU A 266 15.53 -19.41 4.89
CA GLU A 266 15.77 -19.92 6.24
C GLU A 266 14.62 -20.79 6.76
N PHE A 267 13.37 -20.39 6.46
CA PHE A 267 12.20 -21.20 6.79
C PHE A 267 12.17 -22.52 6.01
N LYS A 268 12.44 -22.50 4.69
CA LYS A 268 12.57 -23.70 3.86
C LYS A 268 13.69 -24.63 4.33
N ALA A 269 14.78 -24.06 4.82
CA ALA A 269 15.90 -24.84 5.37
C ALA A 269 15.62 -25.41 6.78
N GLY A 270 14.47 -25.08 7.38
CA GLY A 270 14.07 -25.54 8.71
C GLY A 270 14.86 -24.87 9.85
N ARG A 271 15.45 -23.72 9.63
CA ARG A 271 16.17 -22.93 10.63
C ARG A 271 15.36 -21.77 11.21
N LEU A 272 14.25 -21.41 10.56
CA LEU A 272 13.31 -20.40 11.04
C LEU A 272 11.98 -21.04 11.43
N ALA A 273 11.42 -20.67 12.59
CA ALA A 273 10.20 -21.29 13.09
C ALA A 273 8.92 -20.52 12.69
N TYR A 274 8.97 -19.23 12.49
CA TYR A 274 7.85 -18.38 12.10
C TYR A 274 8.11 -17.65 10.78
N LEU A 275 7.09 -17.60 9.93
CA LEU A 275 7.12 -16.87 8.67
C LEU A 275 5.74 -16.21 8.45
N PRO A 276 5.63 -14.91 8.14
CA PRO A 276 4.39 -14.33 7.63
C PRO A 276 3.98 -15.03 6.34
N GLY A 277 2.75 -15.57 6.32
CA GLY A 277 2.26 -16.44 5.27
C GLY A 277 1.49 -15.71 4.17
N SER A 278 1.37 -16.37 3.04
CA SER A 278 0.49 -16.01 1.93
C SER A 278 0.17 -17.25 1.10
N SER A 279 -0.86 -17.19 0.25
CA SER A 279 -1.14 -18.27 -0.71
C SER A 279 0.03 -18.53 -1.65
N TYR A 280 0.78 -17.49 -2.04
CA TYR A 280 1.99 -17.62 -2.85
C TYR A 280 3.08 -18.42 -2.09
N THR A 281 3.39 -18.02 -0.85
CA THR A 281 4.39 -18.68 0.00
C THR A 281 3.99 -20.12 0.29
N LEU A 282 2.70 -20.42 0.50
CA LEU A 282 2.22 -21.78 0.71
C LEU A 282 2.52 -22.68 -0.50
N ASN A 283 2.23 -22.20 -1.71
CA ASN A 283 2.49 -22.95 -2.94
C ASN A 283 4.00 -23.16 -3.16
N ASP A 284 4.79 -22.13 -2.92
CA ASP A 284 6.25 -22.22 -3.01
C ASP A 284 6.81 -23.25 -2.03
N LEU A 285 6.36 -23.26 -0.77
CA LEU A 285 6.76 -24.29 0.22
C LEU A 285 6.35 -25.70 -0.22
N LYS A 286 5.16 -25.86 -0.78
CA LYS A 286 4.67 -27.15 -1.28
C LYS A 286 5.56 -27.71 -2.37
N GLU A 287 6.03 -26.87 -3.29
CA GLU A 287 6.83 -27.24 -4.45
C GLU A 287 8.31 -27.41 -4.12
N THR A 288 8.87 -26.51 -3.29
CA THR A 288 10.33 -26.40 -3.11
C THR A 288 10.85 -26.91 -1.75
N ALA A 289 9.96 -27.04 -0.73
CA ALA A 289 10.31 -27.48 0.62
C ALA A 289 9.25 -28.46 1.20
N PRO A 290 8.96 -29.61 0.53
CA PRO A 290 7.87 -30.50 0.90
C PRO A 290 7.98 -31.07 2.31
N ASP A 291 9.18 -31.22 2.86
CA ASP A 291 9.38 -31.71 4.22
C ASP A 291 8.97 -30.65 5.28
N VAL A 292 9.26 -29.38 5.04
CA VAL A 292 8.77 -28.28 5.88
C VAL A 292 7.26 -28.11 5.73
N TYR A 293 6.76 -28.22 4.49
CA TYR A 293 5.32 -28.15 4.20
C TYR A 293 4.49 -29.20 4.97
N LYS A 294 4.97 -30.44 5.13
CA LYS A 294 4.29 -31.49 5.93
C LYS A 294 4.16 -31.12 7.41
N ASP A 295 5.14 -30.40 7.93
CA ASP A 295 5.20 -29.97 9.34
C ASP A 295 4.70 -28.53 9.53
N LEU A 296 4.03 -27.96 8.52
CA LEU A 296 3.49 -26.61 8.57
C LEU A 296 2.27 -26.55 9.51
N ALA A 297 2.26 -25.55 10.41
CA ALA A 297 1.05 -25.09 11.07
C ALA A 297 0.66 -23.72 10.51
N ILE A 298 -0.65 -23.51 10.37
CA ILE A 298 -1.25 -22.25 9.92
C ILE A 298 -2.00 -21.69 11.11
N GLY A 299 -1.65 -20.49 11.52
CA GLY A 299 -2.27 -19.74 12.61
C GLY A 299 -2.63 -18.32 12.17
N PRO A 300 -3.36 -17.56 13.01
CA PRO A 300 -3.70 -16.17 12.70
C PRO A 300 -2.45 -15.31 12.56
N ARG A 301 -2.56 -14.17 11.90
CA ARG A 301 -1.51 -13.17 11.85
C ARG A 301 -1.20 -12.66 13.26
N ILE A 302 0.08 -12.52 13.58
CA ILE A 302 0.50 -11.99 14.88
C ILE A 302 0.12 -10.52 15.00
N SER A 303 -0.65 -10.18 16.05
CA SER A 303 -1.04 -8.80 16.35
C SER A 303 -1.49 -8.67 17.80
N ASN A 304 -1.14 -7.58 18.48
CA ASN A 304 -1.70 -7.22 19.79
C ASN A 304 -3.07 -6.52 19.66
N GLY A 305 -3.54 -6.29 18.45
CA GLY A 305 -4.78 -5.60 18.12
C GLY A 305 -5.32 -6.03 16.77
N SER A 306 -5.59 -5.07 15.88
CA SER A 306 -5.98 -5.37 14.50
C SER A 306 -4.78 -5.82 13.67
N PRO A 307 -4.89 -6.91 12.88
CA PRO A 307 -3.86 -7.31 11.94
C PRO A 307 -3.73 -6.29 10.80
N ASN A 308 -2.55 -6.27 10.16
CA ASN A 308 -2.34 -5.44 8.98
C ASN A 308 -2.99 -6.03 7.73
N MET A 309 -3.52 -5.17 6.86
CA MET A 309 -3.85 -5.49 5.48
C MET A 309 -3.23 -4.46 4.54
N TYR A 310 -3.05 -4.87 3.28
CA TYR A 310 -2.72 -3.98 2.17
C TYR A 310 -3.94 -3.83 1.28
N ILE A 311 -4.08 -2.68 0.63
CA ILE A 311 -5.23 -2.35 -0.21
C ILE A 311 -4.76 -1.71 -1.51
N GLU A 312 -5.40 -2.12 -2.61
CA GLU A 312 -5.41 -1.38 -3.85
C GLU A 312 -6.79 -0.81 -4.12
N SER A 313 -6.83 0.33 -4.75
CA SER A 313 -8.04 1.10 -4.96
C SER A 313 -8.07 1.74 -6.33
N LEU A 314 -9.27 1.99 -6.86
CA LEU A 314 -9.44 2.76 -8.08
C LEU A 314 -9.71 4.22 -7.74
N VAL A 315 -8.76 5.06 -8.07
CA VAL A 315 -8.90 6.52 -7.94
C VAL A 315 -9.43 7.14 -9.22
N VAL A 316 -10.08 8.29 -9.10
CA VAL A 316 -10.60 9.06 -10.24
C VAL A 316 -9.84 10.37 -10.37
N ASN A 317 -9.34 10.66 -11.56
CA ASN A 317 -8.69 11.93 -11.88
C ASN A 317 -9.70 13.09 -11.81
N ALA A 318 -9.45 14.07 -10.94
CA ALA A 318 -10.31 15.25 -10.79
C ALA A 318 -10.41 16.12 -12.07
N ARG A 319 -9.47 15.92 -13.00
CA ARG A 319 -9.43 16.63 -14.29
C ARG A 319 -9.99 15.81 -15.45
N SER A 320 -10.58 14.63 -15.17
CA SER A 320 -11.27 13.82 -16.19
C SER A 320 -12.31 14.67 -16.93
N LYS A 321 -12.40 14.47 -18.24
CA LYS A 321 -13.45 15.10 -19.06
C LYS A 321 -14.79 14.38 -18.95
N HIS A 322 -14.76 13.12 -18.44
CA HIS A 322 -15.91 12.24 -18.30
C HIS A 322 -16.01 11.69 -16.85
N PRO A 323 -16.15 12.57 -15.83
CA PRO A 323 -16.10 12.13 -14.43
C PRO A 323 -17.27 11.20 -14.05
N GLY A 324 -18.44 11.35 -14.69
CA GLY A 324 -19.57 10.43 -14.53
C GLY A 324 -19.24 9.03 -15.03
N LEU A 325 -18.67 8.89 -16.22
CA LEU A 325 -18.23 7.61 -16.77
C LEU A 325 -17.09 7.00 -15.93
N ALA A 326 -16.11 7.80 -15.52
CA ALA A 326 -14.99 7.32 -14.70
C ALA A 326 -15.48 6.73 -13.36
N LYS A 327 -16.39 7.41 -12.65
CA LYS A 327 -17.02 6.90 -11.43
C LYS A 327 -17.84 5.63 -11.68
N ALA A 328 -18.65 5.63 -12.73
CA ALA A 328 -19.49 4.48 -13.09
C ALA A 328 -18.63 3.25 -13.40
N PHE A 329 -17.56 3.40 -14.17
CA PHE A 329 -16.64 2.32 -14.49
C PHE A 329 -15.88 1.83 -13.26
N ALA A 330 -15.32 2.74 -12.44
CA ALA A 330 -14.61 2.35 -11.22
C ALA A 330 -15.52 1.58 -10.25
N THR A 331 -16.78 2.04 -10.05
CA THR A 331 -17.76 1.32 -9.22
C THR A 331 -18.25 0.01 -9.84
N TYR A 332 -18.23 -0.12 -11.16
CA TYR A 332 -18.52 -1.38 -11.85
C TYR A 332 -17.41 -2.40 -11.61
N VAL A 333 -16.14 -2.02 -11.79
CA VAL A 333 -14.99 -2.89 -11.52
C VAL A 333 -14.99 -3.35 -10.05
N THR A 334 -15.33 -2.45 -9.13
CA THR A 334 -15.29 -2.70 -7.69
C THR A 334 -16.62 -3.16 -7.10
N ASN A 335 -17.61 -3.58 -7.90
CA ASN A 335 -18.83 -4.18 -7.39
C ASN A 335 -18.58 -5.61 -6.86
N SER A 336 -19.49 -6.12 -6.05
CA SER A 336 -19.33 -7.43 -5.39
C SER A 336 -19.08 -8.58 -6.34
N ALA A 337 -19.78 -8.63 -7.48
CA ALA A 337 -19.65 -9.72 -8.46
C ALA A 337 -18.28 -9.72 -9.13
N ASN A 338 -17.82 -8.54 -9.57
CA ASN A 338 -16.52 -8.39 -10.23
C ASN A 338 -15.36 -8.55 -9.24
N GLN A 339 -15.50 -8.08 -8.00
CA GLN A 339 -14.49 -8.31 -6.96
C GLN A 339 -14.38 -9.79 -6.59
N LEU A 340 -15.50 -10.53 -6.49
CA LEU A 340 -15.49 -11.97 -6.26
C LEU A 340 -14.75 -12.71 -7.39
N ALA A 341 -15.10 -12.41 -8.64
CA ALA A 341 -14.47 -13.03 -9.79
C ALA A 341 -12.96 -12.73 -9.87
N PHE A 342 -12.56 -11.50 -9.57
CA PHE A 342 -11.15 -11.12 -9.50
C PHE A 342 -10.43 -11.80 -8.32
N ALA A 343 -11.03 -11.84 -7.15
CA ALA A 343 -10.46 -12.45 -5.95
C ALA A 343 -10.18 -13.95 -6.14
N GLN A 344 -11.11 -14.68 -6.76
CA GLN A 344 -10.94 -16.09 -7.11
C GLN A 344 -9.76 -16.31 -8.08
N LYS A 345 -9.56 -15.38 -9.01
CA LYS A 345 -8.50 -15.47 -10.02
C LYS A 345 -7.13 -14.99 -9.48
N ALA A 346 -7.11 -13.95 -8.67
CA ALA A 346 -5.90 -13.31 -8.18
C ALA A 346 -5.43 -13.83 -6.80
N SER A 347 -6.26 -14.61 -6.09
CA SER A 347 -6.01 -15.04 -4.70
C SER A 347 -5.86 -13.86 -3.74
N VAL A 348 -6.69 -12.84 -3.90
CA VAL A 348 -6.82 -11.65 -3.05
C VAL A 348 -8.21 -11.65 -2.39
N PHE A 349 -8.50 -10.63 -1.58
CA PHE A 349 -9.78 -10.52 -0.87
C PHE A 349 -10.57 -9.31 -1.37
N PRO A 350 -11.91 -9.45 -1.51
CA PRO A 350 -12.75 -8.34 -1.90
C PRO A 350 -12.86 -7.31 -0.76
N SER A 351 -12.93 -6.05 -1.13
CA SER A 351 -13.25 -4.95 -0.22
C SER A 351 -14.74 -4.66 -0.14
N SER A 352 -15.56 -5.25 -1.03
CA SER A 352 -17.01 -5.04 -1.07
C SER A 352 -17.72 -5.70 0.09
N ALA A 353 -18.67 -4.97 0.70
CA ALA A 353 -19.45 -5.45 1.84
C ALA A 353 -20.25 -6.72 1.47
N GLY A 354 -20.21 -7.70 2.35
CA GLY A 354 -20.95 -8.97 2.19
C GLY A 354 -20.29 -10.00 1.26
N THR A 355 -19.34 -9.62 0.42
CA THR A 355 -18.69 -10.58 -0.52
C THR A 355 -17.81 -11.62 0.20
N LEU A 356 -17.26 -11.28 1.37
CA LEU A 356 -16.51 -12.24 2.20
C LEU A 356 -17.39 -13.35 2.81
N ASP A 357 -18.72 -13.28 2.69
CA ASP A 357 -19.65 -14.33 3.13
C ASP A 357 -19.90 -15.40 2.06
N ASP A 358 -19.33 -15.21 0.85
CA ASP A 358 -19.42 -16.20 -0.23
C ASP A 358 -18.77 -17.53 0.20
N PRO A 359 -19.36 -18.69 -0.19
CA PRO A 359 -18.81 -20.03 0.08
C PRO A 359 -17.33 -20.18 -0.26
N TYR A 360 -16.84 -19.50 -1.29
CA TYR A 360 -15.43 -19.50 -1.64
C TYR A 360 -14.53 -19.07 -0.47
N PHE A 361 -14.96 -18.13 0.38
CA PHE A 361 -14.19 -17.61 1.50
C PHE A 361 -14.48 -18.30 2.84
N THR A 362 -15.53 -19.12 2.93
CA THR A 362 -16.04 -19.64 4.21
C THR A 362 -16.06 -21.16 4.30
N GLU A 363 -16.14 -21.89 3.18
CA GLU A 363 -16.22 -23.35 3.19
C GLU A 363 -14.83 -24.01 3.17
N ASP A 364 -14.59 -24.90 4.12
CA ASP A 364 -13.35 -25.69 4.24
C ASP A 364 -13.54 -27.04 3.51
N ASP A 365 -12.69 -27.29 2.52
CA ASP A 365 -12.63 -28.54 1.78
C ASP A 365 -11.46 -29.45 2.23
N GLY A 366 -10.74 -29.03 3.29
CA GLY A 366 -9.60 -29.75 3.85
C GLY A 366 -8.26 -29.48 3.14
N ASP A 367 -8.24 -28.69 2.05
CA ASP A 367 -6.99 -28.28 1.40
C ASP A 367 -6.30 -27.16 2.22
N PRO A 368 -4.98 -27.27 2.47
CA PRO A 368 -4.24 -26.19 3.15
C PRO A 368 -4.39 -24.80 2.50
N ALA A 369 -4.55 -24.72 1.18
CA ALA A 369 -4.78 -23.45 0.50
C ALA A 369 -6.15 -22.84 0.87
N THR A 370 -7.17 -23.67 1.02
CA THR A 370 -8.50 -23.26 1.53
C THR A 370 -8.39 -22.78 2.96
N LYS A 371 -7.64 -23.50 3.82
CA LYS A 371 -7.42 -23.06 5.20
C LYS A 371 -6.72 -21.70 5.25
N VAL A 372 -5.67 -21.46 4.45
CA VAL A 372 -5.02 -20.14 4.35
C VAL A 372 -6.02 -19.05 3.94
N ARG A 373 -6.89 -19.34 2.97
CA ARG A 373 -7.92 -18.39 2.50
C ARG A 373 -8.93 -18.07 3.60
N ILE A 374 -9.44 -19.08 4.31
CA ILE A 374 -10.41 -18.90 5.40
C ILE A 374 -9.81 -18.09 6.56
N GLU A 375 -8.60 -18.44 7.01
CA GLU A 375 -7.88 -17.70 8.05
C GLU A 375 -7.65 -16.24 7.64
N SER A 376 -7.22 -16.01 6.40
CA SER A 376 -7.04 -14.66 5.89
C SER A 376 -8.36 -13.89 5.77
N THR A 377 -9.46 -14.57 5.41
CA THR A 377 -10.81 -13.96 5.35
C THR A 377 -11.25 -13.47 6.73
N ALA A 378 -11.05 -14.29 7.77
CA ALA A 378 -11.35 -13.90 9.13
C ALA A 378 -10.55 -12.66 9.55
N GLN A 379 -9.28 -12.58 9.14
CA GLN A 379 -8.41 -11.44 9.43
C GLN A 379 -8.83 -10.16 8.71
N VAL A 380 -9.20 -10.25 7.42
CA VAL A 380 -9.62 -9.08 6.61
C VAL A 380 -10.77 -8.31 7.27
N ARG A 381 -11.69 -9.01 7.97
CA ARG A 381 -12.83 -8.38 8.65
C ARG A 381 -12.39 -7.43 9.77
N GLU A 382 -11.28 -7.72 10.43
CA GLU A 382 -10.75 -6.98 11.57
C GLU A 382 -9.49 -6.16 11.21
N ALA A 383 -8.94 -6.37 10.02
CA ALA A 383 -7.69 -5.76 9.58
C ALA A 383 -7.84 -4.26 9.30
N VAL A 384 -6.73 -3.56 9.48
CA VAL A 384 -6.58 -2.15 9.13
C VAL A 384 -5.31 -1.98 8.30
N VAL A 385 -5.20 -0.89 7.57
CA VAL A 385 -3.95 -0.52 6.91
C VAL A 385 -3.09 0.24 7.93
N TRP A 386 -2.06 -0.44 8.46
CA TRP A 386 -1.12 0.16 9.41
C TRP A 386 0.00 0.97 8.74
N TRP A 387 0.05 1.00 7.43
CA TRP A 387 0.97 1.86 6.71
C TRP A 387 0.38 3.27 6.58
N PRO A 388 0.90 4.28 7.31
CA PRO A 388 0.38 5.64 7.17
C PRO A 388 0.60 6.13 5.73
N PRO A 389 -0.40 6.68 5.04
CA PRO A 389 -0.26 7.10 3.64
C PRO A 389 0.85 8.13 3.40
N ALA A 390 1.14 8.96 4.40
CA ALA A 390 2.22 9.94 4.37
C ALA A 390 3.63 9.34 4.59
N PHE A 391 3.73 8.04 4.97
CA PHE A 391 4.99 7.36 5.23
C PHE A 391 5.58 6.82 3.93
N SER A 392 6.72 7.33 3.49
CA SER A 392 7.34 6.91 2.23
C SER A 392 7.93 5.50 2.31
N GLY A 393 7.56 4.65 1.35
CA GLY A 393 8.08 3.30 1.22
C GLY A 393 9.59 3.21 1.01
N SER A 394 10.21 4.22 0.44
CA SER A 394 11.66 4.28 0.25
C SER A 394 12.36 5.07 1.35
N ALA A 395 12.04 6.35 1.54
CA ALA A 395 12.82 7.24 2.40
C ALA A 395 12.59 7.00 3.90
N ASP A 396 11.33 6.91 4.34
CA ASP A 396 11.01 6.73 5.76
C ASP A 396 11.31 5.30 6.23
N SER A 397 10.98 4.29 5.41
CA SER A 397 11.27 2.89 5.74
C SER A 397 12.76 2.62 5.87
N GLU A 398 13.57 3.17 4.96
CA GLU A 398 15.02 3.01 5.01
C GLU A 398 15.61 3.67 6.26
N THR A 399 15.17 4.91 6.56
CA THR A 399 15.60 5.62 7.76
C THR A 399 15.19 4.86 9.03
N LEU A 400 13.94 4.39 9.14
CA LEU A 400 13.47 3.61 10.28
C LEU A 400 14.32 2.34 10.46
N ARG A 401 14.53 1.58 9.40
CA ARG A 401 15.35 0.37 9.38
C ARG A 401 16.77 0.63 9.87
N GLU A 402 17.44 1.67 9.33
CA GLU A 402 18.80 2.02 9.72
C GLU A 402 18.91 2.42 11.19
N GLN A 403 17.96 3.21 11.68
CA GLN A 403 17.96 3.64 13.08
C GLN A 403 17.72 2.45 14.02
N ILE A 404 16.77 1.56 13.70
CA ILE A 404 16.53 0.34 14.49
C ILE A 404 17.78 -0.56 14.47
N ALA A 405 18.41 -0.78 13.33
CA ALA A 405 19.64 -1.57 13.24
C ALA A 405 20.75 -1.02 14.16
N GLN A 406 20.93 0.31 14.21
CA GLN A 406 21.90 0.93 15.12
C GLN A 406 21.54 0.71 16.60
N ALA A 407 20.25 0.70 16.94
CA ALA A 407 19.79 0.41 18.29
C ALA A 407 20.03 -1.05 18.69
N LEU A 408 19.71 -2.00 17.81
CA LEU A 408 19.95 -3.44 18.02
C LEU A 408 21.46 -3.73 18.21
N LEU A 409 22.32 -3.06 17.45
CA LEU A 409 23.77 -3.17 17.56
C LEU A 409 24.36 -2.42 18.78
N GLY A 410 23.52 -1.77 19.62
CA GLY A 410 23.96 -1.02 20.79
C GLY A 410 24.72 0.27 20.48
N LYS A 411 24.70 0.75 19.23
CA LYS A 411 25.37 2.00 18.81
C LYS A 411 24.60 3.26 19.23
N LYS A 412 23.29 3.12 19.42
CA LYS A 412 22.37 4.16 19.94
C LYS A 412 21.44 3.57 20.98
N SER A 413 20.86 4.39 21.86
CA SER A 413 19.70 3.97 22.62
C SER A 413 18.49 3.86 21.70
N VAL A 414 17.55 2.94 22.01
CA VAL A 414 16.31 2.77 21.25
C VAL A 414 15.54 4.10 21.12
N LYS A 415 15.40 4.82 22.25
CA LYS A 415 14.73 6.13 22.24
C LYS A 415 15.38 7.12 21.27
N SER A 416 16.71 7.22 21.29
CA SER A 416 17.42 8.14 20.37
C SER A 416 17.32 7.72 18.92
N ALA A 417 17.29 6.42 18.62
CA ALA A 417 17.10 5.90 17.28
C ALA A 417 15.69 6.23 16.73
N LEU A 418 14.66 5.98 17.53
CA LEU A 418 13.29 6.29 17.14
C LEU A 418 13.04 7.79 17.04
N ASP A 419 13.62 8.61 17.94
CA ASP A 419 13.52 10.07 17.85
C ASP A 419 14.12 10.59 16.53
N ALA A 420 15.27 10.06 16.13
CA ALA A 420 15.90 10.44 14.86
C ALA A 420 15.04 10.05 13.64
N SER A 421 14.44 8.86 13.67
CA SER A 421 13.56 8.40 12.60
C SER A 421 12.27 9.25 12.52
N VAL A 422 11.61 9.50 13.65
CA VAL A 422 10.39 10.32 13.70
C VAL A 422 10.67 11.77 13.29
N THR A 423 11.80 12.34 13.70
CA THR A 423 12.21 13.69 13.29
C THR A 423 12.35 13.75 11.77
N TYR A 424 13.09 12.80 11.18
CA TYR A 424 13.25 12.72 9.71
C TYR A 424 11.89 12.65 8.98
N SER A 425 11.00 11.76 9.43
CA SER A 425 9.68 11.60 8.81
C SER A 425 8.82 12.86 8.93
N ASN A 426 8.87 13.56 10.08
CA ASN A 426 8.14 14.80 10.28
C ASN A 426 8.71 15.96 9.45
N ASP A 427 10.05 16.12 9.39
CA ASP A 427 10.69 17.15 8.56
C ASP A 427 10.33 16.97 7.07
N ARG A 428 10.27 15.70 6.60
CA ARG A 428 9.86 15.37 5.24
C ARG A 428 8.38 15.64 5.00
N LEU A 429 7.53 15.31 5.96
CA LEU A 429 6.08 15.58 5.87
C LEU A 429 5.80 17.08 5.77
N GLU A 430 6.48 17.90 6.58
CA GLU A 430 6.38 19.37 6.54
C GLU A 430 6.91 19.96 5.20
N ALA A 431 7.99 19.38 4.65
CA ALA A 431 8.56 19.85 3.39
C ALA A 431 7.66 19.55 2.17
N ASN A 432 6.79 18.55 2.25
CA ASN A 432 5.89 18.13 1.19
C ASN A 432 4.46 18.69 1.36
N GLY A 433 4.12 19.31 2.48
CA GLY A 433 2.82 19.96 2.78
C GLY A 433 2.85 21.43 2.45
#